data_a1467229b503cfc971e3e40c6c277000
#
_entry.id   a1467229b503cfc971e3e40c6c277000
#
_cell.length_a   1.000
_cell.length_b   1.000
_cell.length_c   1.000
_cell.angle_alpha   90.00
_cell.angle_beta   90.00
_cell.angle_gamma   90.00
#
_symmetry.space_group_name_H-M   'P 1'
#
loop_
_entity.id
_entity.type
_entity.pdbx_description
1 polymer ?
#
loop_
_entity_poly.entity_id
_entity_poly.type
_entity_poly.pdbx_seq_one_letter_code
_entity_poly.pdbx_strand_id
1 'polypeptide(L)'
;MEIIGRLMLGNSKDLEAGNSENQDFEKRNLIWNMLGSGVYAITSMLLGVIASRILGKEEGGIIFFAFSTLGQQLYIISYFGMRPIQMTDMAFKCSFGDYLRFRMITSAAALAGGIIYSVLFAGSLNKMLIWFSMVLYKVFDGIADCYETEYQRQGRLYMTGKSSLLRTVFSAAVFIIATIITKNALYGSVAFAVSGFISVYIFAAFPLKSIRAVDYSVKKGSILKLFNLSKLLFLSSFVDIYIFAAAKYAVNSALGDEANAYFNTLFIPTSVINLMAGFIIRPALTMLSVNYERGEIKLFNKRILKISLYIAGFTICAMAAAKIMGIRVLSMLLGTGISELKQYENSFLILILGGGFYALLNLFYYILVIIKERNAIFAVYILGGITAYFLSERMAKSAGIEGAAVSYLILMVFVSFMFIAVFLKK
;
A
#
# COMPACT_ATOMS: atom_id res chain seq x y z
N MET A 1 -25.15 -8.37 -15.84
CA MET A 1 -23.86 -8.77 -16.42
C MET A 1 -23.51 -7.94 -17.66
N GLU A 2 -24.39 -7.76 -18.62
CA GLU A 2 -24.16 -6.92 -19.82
C GLU A 2 -23.89 -5.45 -19.48
N ILE A 3 -24.64 -4.87 -18.52
CA ILE A 3 -24.44 -3.50 -18.03
C ILE A 3 -23.02 -3.33 -17.45
N ILE A 4 -22.55 -4.30 -16.68
CA ILE A 4 -21.20 -4.26 -16.09
C ILE A 4 -20.13 -4.37 -17.18
N GLY A 5 -20.35 -5.20 -18.18
CA GLY A 5 -19.48 -5.30 -19.37
C GLY A 5 -19.37 -3.96 -20.10
N ARG A 6 -20.47 -3.28 -20.36
CA ARG A 6 -20.51 -1.95 -21.02
C ARG A 6 -19.83 -0.87 -20.15
N LEU A 7 -20.06 -0.90 -18.84
CA LEU A 7 -19.46 0.06 -17.89
C LEU A 7 -17.94 -0.08 -17.81
N MET A 8 -17.43 -1.31 -17.90
CA MET A 8 -15.99 -1.61 -17.83
C MET A 8 -15.30 -1.40 -19.18
N LEU A 9 -15.85 -1.91 -20.27
CA LEU A 9 -15.20 -1.92 -21.58
C LEU A 9 -15.34 -0.59 -22.36
N GLY A 10 -16.37 0.21 -22.09
CA GLY A 10 -16.72 1.35 -22.93
C GLY A 10 -17.32 0.93 -24.28
N ASN A 11 -17.48 1.88 -25.22
CA ASN A 11 -17.98 1.58 -26.56
C ASN A 11 -16.92 0.82 -27.37
N SER A 12 -17.34 -0.23 -28.09
CA SER A 12 -16.48 -1.09 -28.91
C SER A 12 -15.79 -0.36 -30.09
N LYS A 13 -16.20 0.86 -30.41
CA LYS A 13 -15.62 1.70 -31.47
C LYS A 13 -14.24 2.30 -31.10
N ASP A 14 -13.83 2.25 -29.82
CA ASP A 14 -12.57 2.83 -29.32
C ASP A 14 -11.32 1.98 -29.70
N LEU A 15 -11.44 0.95 -30.49
CA LEU A 15 -10.38 -0.01 -30.78
C LEU A 15 -9.66 0.16 -32.12
N GLU A 16 -10.16 1.03 -33.02
CA GLU A 16 -9.66 1.09 -34.42
C GLU A 16 -9.21 2.47 -34.91
N ALA A 17 -9.05 3.46 -34.05
CA ALA A 17 -8.97 4.85 -34.49
C ALA A 17 -7.58 5.50 -34.37
N GLY A 18 -7.35 6.52 -35.22
CA GLY A 18 -6.05 7.17 -35.52
C GLY A 18 -5.50 8.12 -34.43
N ASN A 19 -4.46 8.90 -34.74
CA ASN A 19 -3.61 9.66 -33.81
C ASN A 19 -4.31 10.61 -32.80
N SER A 20 -5.47 11.19 -33.09
CA SER A 20 -6.23 12.02 -32.14
C SER A 20 -6.93 11.19 -31.05
N GLU A 21 -7.41 10.00 -31.40
CA GLU A 21 -8.04 9.05 -30.46
C GLU A 21 -7.04 8.38 -29.54
N ASN A 22 -5.76 8.33 -29.93
CA ASN A 22 -4.69 7.84 -29.07
C ASN A 22 -4.46 8.76 -27.85
N GLN A 23 -4.57 10.08 -28.02
CA GLN A 23 -4.46 11.04 -26.92
C GLN A 23 -5.64 10.94 -25.93
N ASP A 24 -6.86 10.75 -26.44
CA ASP A 24 -8.05 10.58 -25.59
C ASP A 24 -8.03 9.24 -24.86
N PHE A 25 -7.50 8.21 -25.48
CA PHE A 25 -7.27 6.90 -24.84
C PHE A 25 -6.24 6.99 -23.72
N GLU A 26 -5.10 7.64 -23.93
CA GLU A 26 -4.09 7.85 -22.90
C GLU A 26 -4.60 8.72 -21.74
N LYS A 27 -5.35 9.79 -22.03
CA LYS A 27 -6.05 10.58 -21.02
C LYS A 27 -7.00 9.73 -20.18
N ARG A 28 -7.81 8.89 -20.82
CA ARG A 28 -8.73 7.98 -20.15
C ARG A 28 -8.00 6.99 -19.25
N ASN A 29 -6.90 6.41 -19.72
CA ASN A 29 -6.03 5.55 -18.94
C ASN A 29 -5.52 6.24 -17.68
N LEU A 30 -5.02 7.47 -17.82
CA LEU A 30 -4.48 8.25 -16.71
C LEU A 30 -5.55 8.61 -15.69
N ILE A 31 -6.68 9.17 -16.13
CA ILE A 31 -7.76 9.64 -15.26
C ILE A 31 -8.33 8.49 -14.44
N TRP A 32 -8.70 7.37 -15.08
CA TRP A 32 -9.28 6.25 -14.35
C TRP A 32 -8.29 5.58 -13.39
N ASN A 33 -7.02 5.48 -13.77
CA ASN A 33 -5.99 4.94 -12.88
C ASN A 33 -5.75 5.85 -11.67
N MET A 34 -5.73 7.17 -11.86
CA MET A 34 -5.60 8.13 -10.75
C MET A 34 -6.82 8.08 -9.82
N LEU A 35 -8.04 8.04 -10.37
CA LEU A 35 -9.26 7.93 -9.58
C LEU A 35 -9.30 6.62 -8.79
N GLY A 36 -9.02 5.49 -9.43
CA GLY A 36 -9.00 4.18 -8.76
C GLY A 36 -7.97 4.13 -7.63
N SER A 37 -6.75 4.53 -7.90
CA SER A 37 -5.66 4.55 -6.90
C SER A 37 -5.92 5.56 -5.79
N GLY A 38 -6.46 6.74 -6.12
CA GLY A 38 -6.77 7.79 -5.15
C GLY A 38 -7.89 7.37 -4.19
N VAL A 39 -8.99 6.83 -4.72
CA VAL A 39 -10.11 6.35 -3.89
C VAL A 39 -9.67 5.18 -3.02
N TYR A 40 -8.88 4.24 -3.56
CA TYR A 40 -8.31 3.16 -2.76
C TYR A 40 -7.44 3.68 -1.61
N ALA A 41 -6.56 4.65 -1.88
CA ALA A 41 -5.69 5.23 -0.87
C ALA A 41 -6.50 5.95 0.23
N ILE A 42 -7.46 6.79 -0.15
CA ILE A 42 -8.33 7.51 0.80
C ILE A 42 -9.14 6.53 1.65
N THR A 43 -9.76 5.53 1.03
CA THR A 43 -10.52 4.50 1.73
C THR A 43 -9.63 3.73 2.71
N SER A 44 -8.44 3.34 2.28
CA SER A 44 -7.48 2.62 3.13
C SER A 44 -7.03 3.44 4.35
N MET A 45 -6.94 4.75 4.22
CA MET A 45 -6.59 5.65 5.32
C MET A 45 -7.75 5.87 6.28
N LEU A 46 -8.99 5.98 5.76
CA LEU A 46 -10.15 6.39 6.54
C LEU A 46 -10.97 5.23 7.09
N LEU A 47 -10.83 4.01 6.57
CA LEU A 47 -11.67 2.87 6.98
C LEU A 47 -11.64 2.64 8.50
N GLY A 48 -10.44 2.61 9.08
CA GLY A 48 -10.27 2.44 10.53
C GLY A 48 -10.77 3.63 11.35
N VAL A 49 -10.64 4.85 10.82
CA VAL A 49 -11.20 6.07 11.46
C VAL A 49 -12.72 6.01 11.48
N ILE A 50 -13.33 5.62 10.35
CA ILE A 50 -14.80 5.45 10.25
C ILE A 50 -15.27 4.36 11.21
N ALA A 51 -14.55 3.23 11.27
CA ALA A 51 -14.86 2.16 12.22
C ALA A 51 -14.79 2.65 13.67
N SER A 52 -13.72 3.37 14.05
CA SER A 52 -13.56 3.96 15.39
C SER A 52 -14.68 4.92 15.74
N ARG A 53 -15.19 5.65 14.77
CA ARG A 53 -16.29 6.61 14.96
C ARG A 53 -17.65 5.94 15.18
N ILE A 54 -17.88 4.78 14.54
CA ILE A 54 -19.16 4.04 14.61
C ILE A 54 -19.21 3.12 15.82
N LEU A 55 -18.10 2.46 16.14
CA LEU A 55 -18.01 1.35 17.11
C LEU A 55 -17.28 1.74 18.40
N GLY A 56 -16.59 2.86 18.42
CA GLY A 56 -15.67 3.24 19.49
C GLY A 56 -14.22 2.93 19.17
N LYS A 57 -13.30 3.49 19.97
CA LYS A 57 -11.86 3.50 19.69
C LYS A 57 -11.23 2.11 19.78
N GLU A 58 -11.67 1.29 20.73
CA GLU A 58 -11.14 -0.06 20.92
C GLU A 58 -11.42 -0.96 19.71
N GLU A 59 -12.69 -1.13 19.33
CA GLU A 59 -13.08 -1.93 18.15
C GLU A 59 -12.53 -1.34 16.85
N GLY A 60 -12.53 -0.01 16.73
CA GLY A 60 -11.94 0.71 15.62
C GLY A 60 -10.44 0.46 15.51
N GLY A 61 -9.72 0.41 16.65
CA GLY A 61 -8.30 0.08 16.72
C GLY A 61 -8.00 -1.34 16.25
N ILE A 62 -8.83 -2.31 16.64
CA ILE A 62 -8.76 -3.71 16.19
C ILE A 62 -8.85 -3.77 14.65
N ILE A 63 -9.87 -3.09 14.08
CA ILE A 63 -10.08 -3.03 12.62
C ILE A 63 -8.93 -2.30 11.93
N PHE A 64 -8.49 -1.18 12.49
CA PHE A 64 -7.41 -0.37 11.93
C PHE A 64 -6.10 -1.17 11.85
N PHE A 65 -5.73 -1.85 12.91
CA PHE A 65 -4.55 -2.71 12.93
C PHE A 65 -4.68 -3.86 11.91
N ALA A 66 -5.81 -4.58 11.95
CA ALA A 66 -6.03 -5.72 11.08
C ALA A 66 -5.99 -5.35 9.59
N PHE A 67 -6.53 -4.18 9.21
CA PHE A 67 -6.61 -3.75 7.84
C PHE A 67 -5.33 -3.07 7.35
N SER A 68 -4.83 -2.05 8.09
CA SER A 68 -3.76 -1.17 7.61
C SER A 68 -2.35 -1.63 8.01
N THR A 69 -2.22 -2.55 8.95
CA THR A 69 -0.93 -3.05 9.44
C THR A 69 -0.76 -4.52 9.07
N LEU A 70 -1.44 -5.43 9.78
CA LEU A 70 -1.37 -6.86 9.54
C LEU A 70 -1.81 -7.23 8.11
N GLY A 71 -2.97 -6.73 7.68
CA GLY A 71 -3.50 -7.00 6.35
C GLY A 71 -2.60 -6.48 5.24
N GLN A 72 -1.96 -5.33 5.42
CA GLN A 72 -1.02 -4.79 4.45
C GLN A 72 0.26 -5.64 4.35
N GLN A 73 0.77 -6.12 5.48
CA GLN A 73 1.92 -7.03 5.49
C GLN A 73 1.61 -8.34 4.76
N LEU A 74 0.43 -8.91 5.02
CA LEU A 74 -0.01 -10.15 4.38
C LEU A 74 -0.37 -9.96 2.90
N TYR A 75 -0.86 -8.78 2.53
CA TYR A 75 -1.04 -8.40 1.13
C TYR A 75 0.29 -8.49 0.35
N ILE A 76 1.42 -8.08 0.95
CA ILE A 76 2.73 -8.19 0.29
C ILE A 76 3.13 -9.66 0.08
N ILE A 77 2.76 -10.58 0.98
CA ILE A 77 2.97 -12.02 0.76
C ILE A 77 2.11 -12.50 -0.42
N SER A 78 0.83 -12.13 -0.47
CA SER A 78 -0.04 -12.44 -1.61
C SER A 78 0.49 -11.85 -2.91
N TYR A 79 0.90 -10.58 -2.90
CA TYR A 79 1.44 -9.83 -4.03
C TYR A 79 2.77 -10.43 -4.55
N PHE A 80 3.66 -10.84 -3.68
CA PHE A 80 4.95 -11.50 -3.92
C PHE A 80 5.86 -10.80 -4.94
N GLY A 81 5.78 -9.48 -5.05
CA GLY A 81 6.56 -8.70 -6.03
C GLY A 81 6.22 -9.03 -7.50
N MET A 82 5.06 -9.64 -7.77
CA MET A 82 4.73 -10.20 -9.07
C MET A 82 4.28 -9.15 -10.10
N ARG A 83 3.65 -8.06 -9.66
CA ARG A 83 3.08 -7.06 -10.57
C ARG A 83 4.10 -6.46 -11.57
N PRO A 84 5.31 -6.02 -11.16
CA PRO A 84 6.29 -5.52 -12.11
C PRO A 84 6.70 -6.56 -13.16
N ILE A 85 6.81 -7.84 -12.76
CA ILE A 85 7.19 -8.94 -13.65
C ILE A 85 6.08 -9.20 -14.67
N GLN A 86 4.83 -9.33 -14.21
CA GLN A 86 3.68 -9.56 -15.09
C GLN A 86 3.46 -8.38 -16.05
N MET A 87 3.55 -7.15 -15.55
CA MET A 87 3.35 -5.93 -16.34
C MET A 87 4.40 -5.77 -17.44
N THR A 88 5.65 -6.18 -17.19
CA THR A 88 6.76 -6.04 -18.15
C THR A 88 6.94 -7.24 -19.08
N ASP A 89 6.19 -8.33 -18.88
CA ASP A 89 6.24 -9.52 -19.75
C ASP A 89 5.44 -9.29 -21.06
N MET A 90 5.85 -8.31 -21.85
CA MET A 90 5.21 -7.95 -23.12
C MET A 90 5.42 -9.03 -24.20
N ALA A 91 6.40 -9.90 -24.04
CA ALA A 91 6.63 -11.05 -24.92
C ALA A 91 5.75 -12.26 -24.59
N PHE A 92 4.86 -12.17 -23.61
CA PHE A 92 3.95 -13.23 -23.15
C PHE A 92 4.68 -14.57 -22.90
N LYS A 93 5.87 -14.50 -22.29
CA LYS A 93 6.68 -15.69 -21.94
C LYS A 93 5.97 -16.58 -20.91
N CYS A 94 5.18 -15.97 -20.02
CA CYS A 94 4.26 -16.64 -19.12
C CYS A 94 2.81 -16.26 -19.47
N SER A 95 1.90 -17.25 -19.39
CA SER A 95 0.48 -17.03 -19.60
C SER A 95 -0.14 -16.30 -18.40
N PHE A 96 -1.36 -15.78 -18.56
CA PHE A 96 -2.12 -15.28 -17.43
C PHE A 96 -2.43 -16.38 -16.42
N GLY A 97 -2.70 -17.61 -16.90
CA GLY A 97 -2.91 -18.78 -16.06
C GLY A 97 -1.73 -19.10 -15.14
N ASP A 98 -0.48 -18.92 -15.63
CA ASP A 98 0.73 -19.08 -14.83
C ASP A 98 0.78 -18.06 -13.67
N TYR A 99 0.53 -16.77 -13.98
CA TYR A 99 0.50 -15.71 -12.98
C TYR A 99 -0.62 -15.90 -11.96
N LEU A 100 -1.81 -16.25 -12.42
CA LEU A 100 -2.98 -16.48 -11.54
C LEU A 100 -2.72 -17.66 -10.59
N ARG A 101 -2.20 -18.79 -11.12
CA ARG A 101 -1.89 -19.97 -10.29
C ARG A 101 -0.83 -19.64 -9.24
N PHE A 102 0.22 -18.92 -9.62
CA PHE A 102 1.24 -18.47 -8.68
C PHE A 102 0.62 -17.55 -7.60
N ARG A 103 -0.22 -16.59 -8.00
CA ARG A 103 -0.95 -15.70 -7.10
C ARG A 103 -1.84 -16.46 -6.11
N MET A 104 -2.52 -17.52 -6.54
CA MET A 104 -3.34 -18.34 -5.66
C MET A 104 -2.49 -19.05 -4.59
N ILE A 105 -1.30 -19.55 -4.96
CA ILE A 105 -0.36 -20.17 -4.01
C ILE A 105 0.14 -19.15 -2.98
N THR A 106 0.59 -17.96 -3.42
CA THR A 106 1.07 -16.91 -2.52
C THR A 106 -0.05 -16.33 -1.65
N SER A 107 -1.27 -16.23 -2.18
CA SER A 107 -2.48 -15.84 -1.44
C SER A 107 -2.86 -16.87 -0.38
N ALA A 108 -2.75 -18.16 -0.67
CA ALA A 108 -2.95 -19.21 0.33
C ALA A 108 -1.88 -19.15 1.44
N ALA A 109 -0.62 -18.88 1.09
CA ALA A 109 0.44 -18.66 2.07
C ALA A 109 0.19 -17.42 2.94
N ALA A 110 -0.29 -16.32 2.36
CA ALA A 110 -0.68 -15.12 3.10
C ALA A 110 -1.83 -15.39 4.07
N LEU A 111 -2.84 -16.15 3.63
CA LEU A 111 -3.98 -16.52 4.47
C LEU A 111 -3.54 -17.43 5.62
N ALA A 112 -2.69 -18.43 5.36
CA ALA A 112 -2.13 -19.29 6.39
C ALA A 112 -1.32 -18.48 7.42
N GLY A 113 -0.47 -17.56 6.97
CA GLY A 113 0.26 -16.63 7.85
C GLY A 113 -0.67 -15.76 8.69
N GLY A 114 -1.76 -15.28 8.11
CA GLY A 114 -2.79 -14.50 8.80
C GLY A 114 -3.53 -15.31 9.86
N ILE A 115 -3.89 -16.56 9.58
CA ILE A 115 -4.49 -17.47 10.56
C ILE A 115 -3.52 -17.70 11.72
N ILE A 116 -2.28 -18.08 11.43
CA ILE A 116 -1.25 -18.33 12.45
C ILE A 116 -1.05 -17.10 13.34
N TYR A 117 -0.88 -15.91 12.73
CA TYR A 117 -0.72 -14.68 13.48
C TYR A 117 -1.94 -14.37 14.36
N SER A 118 -3.15 -14.51 13.82
CA SER A 118 -4.38 -14.24 14.55
C SER A 118 -4.58 -15.19 15.74
N VAL A 119 -4.28 -16.48 15.57
CA VAL A 119 -4.36 -17.48 16.64
C VAL A 119 -3.36 -17.17 17.77
N LEU A 120 -2.14 -16.77 17.42
CA LEU A 120 -1.07 -16.53 18.40
C LEU A 120 -1.23 -15.22 19.17
N PHE A 121 -1.77 -14.17 18.53
CA PHE A 121 -1.67 -12.81 19.07
C PHE A 121 -3.02 -12.10 19.29
N ALA A 122 -4.16 -12.64 18.88
CA ALA A 122 -5.43 -11.93 19.02
C ALA A 122 -5.93 -11.87 20.49
N GLY A 123 -5.62 -12.85 21.31
CA GLY A 123 -6.01 -12.90 22.72
C GLY A 123 -7.49 -13.22 22.97
N SER A 124 -8.38 -13.04 22.00
CA SER A 124 -9.79 -13.40 22.08
C SER A 124 -10.32 -13.93 20.75
N LEU A 125 -11.35 -14.79 20.81
CA LEU A 125 -11.97 -15.36 19.61
C LEU A 125 -12.58 -14.27 18.71
N ASN A 126 -13.26 -13.28 19.30
CA ASN A 126 -13.87 -12.18 18.54
C ASN A 126 -12.82 -11.38 17.75
N LYS A 127 -11.73 -10.98 18.40
CA LYS A 127 -10.62 -10.25 17.77
C LYS A 127 -9.93 -11.09 16.69
N MET A 128 -9.74 -12.39 16.94
CA MET A 128 -9.20 -13.33 15.97
C MET A 128 -10.05 -13.39 14.70
N LEU A 129 -11.38 -13.49 14.82
CA LEU A 129 -12.30 -13.53 13.69
C LEU A 129 -12.36 -12.21 12.92
N ILE A 130 -12.28 -11.07 13.62
CA ILE A 130 -12.18 -9.74 12.98
C ILE A 130 -10.89 -9.66 12.17
N TRP A 131 -9.75 -10.02 12.76
CA TRP A 131 -8.46 -10.00 12.08
C TRP A 131 -8.45 -10.91 10.86
N PHE A 132 -8.93 -12.14 11.02
CA PHE A 132 -9.06 -13.10 9.92
C PHE A 132 -9.91 -12.55 8.76
N SER A 133 -11.06 -11.95 9.06
CA SER A 133 -11.94 -11.37 8.04
C SER A 133 -11.28 -10.22 7.28
N MET A 134 -10.55 -9.34 7.97
CA MET A 134 -9.81 -8.24 7.35
C MET A 134 -8.63 -8.74 6.49
N VAL A 135 -7.92 -9.76 6.97
CA VAL A 135 -6.86 -10.43 6.20
C VAL A 135 -7.43 -11.09 4.96
N LEU A 136 -8.57 -11.76 5.08
CA LEU A 136 -9.25 -12.42 3.95
C LEU A 136 -9.62 -11.40 2.86
N TYR A 137 -10.13 -10.21 3.24
CA TYR A 137 -10.34 -9.13 2.29
C TYR A 137 -9.04 -8.72 1.57
N LYS A 138 -7.93 -8.56 2.30
CA LYS A 138 -6.62 -8.21 1.72
C LYS A 138 -6.07 -9.28 0.80
N VAL A 139 -6.34 -10.54 1.08
CA VAL A 139 -5.99 -11.66 0.19
C VAL A 139 -6.80 -11.57 -1.11
N PHE A 140 -8.10 -11.28 -1.04
CA PHE A 140 -8.90 -11.03 -2.23
C PHE A 140 -8.42 -9.82 -3.02
N ASP A 141 -8.02 -8.75 -2.34
CA ASP A 141 -7.42 -7.57 -2.97
C ASP A 141 -6.11 -7.92 -3.71
N GLY A 142 -5.28 -8.79 -3.11
CA GLY A 142 -4.09 -9.35 -3.76
C GLY A 142 -4.42 -10.19 -5.01
N ILE A 143 -5.48 -10.99 -4.98
CA ILE A 143 -5.94 -11.76 -6.14
C ILE A 143 -6.43 -10.81 -7.24
N ALA A 144 -7.20 -9.77 -6.88
CA ALA A 144 -7.67 -8.76 -7.82
C ALA A 144 -6.53 -8.04 -8.54
N ASP A 145 -5.43 -7.75 -7.82
CA ASP A 145 -4.23 -7.12 -8.40
C ASP A 145 -3.66 -7.93 -9.58
N CYS A 146 -3.75 -9.27 -9.56
CA CYS A 146 -3.32 -10.11 -10.67
C CYS A 146 -4.16 -9.88 -11.94
N TYR A 147 -5.48 -9.75 -11.80
CA TYR A 147 -6.39 -9.41 -12.91
C TYR A 147 -6.18 -7.99 -13.41
N GLU A 148 -6.03 -7.03 -12.48
CA GLU A 148 -5.80 -5.63 -12.77
C GLU A 148 -4.45 -5.41 -13.47
N THR A 149 -3.44 -6.18 -13.10
CA THR A 149 -2.14 -6.18 -13.79
C THR A 149 -2.25 -6.74 -15.21
N GLU A 150 -3.11 -7.74 -15.43
CA GLU A 150 -3.35 -8.26 -16.78
C GLU A 150 -4.02 -7.23 -17.68
N TYR A 151 -4.98 -6.45 -17.17
CA TYR A 151 -5.52 -5.31 -17.92
C TYR A 151 -4.42 -4.33 -18.35
N GLN A 152 -3.49 -4.03 -17.44
CA GLN A 152 -2.38 -3.13 -17.74
C GLN A 152 -1.42 -3.75 -18.77
N ARG A 153 -1.11 -5.06 -18.67
CA ARG A 153 -0.30 -5.79 -19.64
C ARG A 153 -0.92 -5.79 -21.04
N GLN A 154 -2.26 -5.82 -21.12
CA GLN A 154 -3.03 -5.72 -22.35
C GLN A 154 -3.21 -4.26 -22.85
N GLY A 155 -2.50 -3.29 -22.28
CA GLY A 155 -2.60 -1.87 -22.65
C GLY A 155 -3.85 -1.16 -22.15
N ARG A 156 -4.68 -1.80 -21.32
CA ARG A 156 -5.99 -1.28 -20.86
C ARG A 156 -5.95 -0.78 -19.42
N LEU A 157 -5.03 0.14 -19.13
CA LEU A 157 -4.83 0.66 -17.78
C LEU A 157 -6.09 1.32 -17.17
N TYR A 158 -6.98 1.88 -18.00
CA TYR A 158 -8.27 2.44 -17.54
C TYR A 158 -9.15 1.37 -16.89
N MET A 159 -9.09 0.12 -17.32
CA MET A 159 -9.83 -0.98 -16.70
C MET A 159 -9.29 -1.33 -15.32
N THR A 160 -7.97 -1.26 -15.12
CA THR A 160 -7.35 -1.36 -13.79
C THR A 160 -7.92 -0.31 -12.85
N GLY A 161 -7.97 0.95 -13.28
CA GLY A 161 -8.51 2.05 -12.47
C GLY A 161 -9.99 1.87 -12.16
N LYS A 162 -10.82 1.51 -13.15
CA LYS A 162 -12.25 1.23 -12.95
C LYS A 162 -12.49 0.06 -12.01
N SER A 163 -11.76 -1.05 -12.18
CA SER A 163 -11.85 -2.22 -11.31
C SER A 163 -11.54 -1.84 -9.87
N SER A 164 -10.39 -1.21 -9.63
CA SER A 164 -9.97 -0.76 -8.30
C SER A 164 -10.99 0.19 -7.66
N LEU A 165 -11.49 1.20 -8.41
CA LEU A 165 -12.51 2.13 -7.94
C LEU A 165 -13.79 1.42 -7.49
N LEU A 166 -14.38 0.62 -8.40
CA LEU A 166 -15.68 -0.02 -8.15
C LEU A 166 -15.59 -1.06 -7.03
N ARG A 167 -14.52 -1.84 -6.98
CA ARG A 167 -14.27 -2.79 -5.88
C ARG A 167 -14.17 -2.08 -4.54
N THR A 168 -13.38 -1.01 -4.49
CA THR A 168 -13.15 -0.25 -3.26
C THR A 168 -14.43 0.40 -2.75
N VAL A 169 -15.16 1.11 -3.63
CA VAL A 169 -16.40 1.79 -3.26
C VAL A 169 -17.47 0.77 -2.82
N PHE A 170 -17.64 -0.31 -3.57
CA PHE A 170 -18.59 -1.36 -3.24
C PHE A 170 -18.29 -1.98 -1.87
N SER A 171 -17.06 -2.42 -1.66
CA SER A 171 -16.69 -3.09 -0.40
C SER A 171 -16.73 -2.13 0.80
N ALA A 172 -16.27 -0.88 0.64
CA ALA A 172 -16.35 0.12 1.69
C ALA A 172 -17.81 0.45 2.06
N ALA A 173 -18.69 0.60 1.06
CA ALA A 173 -20.12 0.83 1.31
C ALA A 173 -20.76 -0.32 2.08
N VAL A 174 -20.49 -1.58 1.67
CA VAL A 174 -21.01 -2.76 2.37
C VAL A 174 -20.50 -2.83 3.81
N PHE A 175 -19.19 -2.57 4.02
CA PHE A 175 -18.60 -2.51 5.36
C PHE A 175 -19.29 -1.46 6.25
N ILE A 176 -19.41 -0.22 5.75
CA ILE A 176 -20.00 0.90 6.50
C ILE A 176 -21.45 0.62 6.83
N ILE A 177 -22.25 0.18 5.85
CA ILE A 177 -23.68 -0.13 6.04
C ILE A 177 -23.85 -1.26 7.05
N ALA A 178 -23.12 -2.36 6.90
CA ALA A 178 -23.17 -3.50 7.82
C ALA A 178 -22.79 -3.07 9.25
N THR A 179 -21.73 -2.26 9.40
CA THR A 179 -21.27 -1.77 10.70
C THR A 179 -22.26 -0.83 11.36
N ILE A 180 -22.91 0.06 10.59
CA ILE A 180 -23.95 0.98 11.11
C ILE A 180 -25.19 0.21 11.61
N ILE A 181 -25.63 -0.79 10.82
CA ILE A 181 -26.85 -1.56 11.13
C ILE A 181 -26.61 -2.48 12.34
N THR A 182 -25.48 -3.21 12.32
CA THR A 182 -25.24 -4.24 13.35
C THR A 182 -24.60 -3.70 14.61
N LYS A 183 -23.95 -2.53 14.55
CA LYS A 183 -23.11 -1.97 15.64
C LYS A 183 -22.09 -2.99 16.18
N ASN A 184 -21.55 -3.82 15.28
CA ASN A 184 -20.66 -4.92 15.64
C ASN A 184 -19.50 -5.02 14.65
N ALA A 185 -18.27 -5.01 15.15
CA ALA A 185 -17.04 -5.06 14.34
C ALA A 185 -16.92 -6.37 13.56
N LEU A 186 -17.31 -7.49 14.14
CA LEU A 186 -17.20 -8.80 13.49
C LEU A 186 -18.11 -8.89 12.26
N TYR A 187 -19.40 -8.52 12.41
CA TYR A 187 -20.32 -8.56 11.26
C TYR A 187 -19.93 -7.59 10.15
N GLY A 188 -19.45 -6.38 10.50
CA GLY A 188 -18.88 -5.44 9.54
C GLY A 188 -17.69 -6.03 8.79
N SER A 189 -16.76 -6.64 9.51
CA SER A 189 -15.55 -7.25 8.94
C SER A 189 -15.85 -8.45 8.04
N VAL A 190 -16.79 -9.30 8.44
CA VAL A 190 -17.24 -10.44 7.62
C VAL A 190 -17.92 -9.94 6.34
N ALA A 191 -18.82 -8.96 6.46
CA ALA A 191 -19.47 -8.35 5.29
C ALA A 191 -18.45 -7.73 4.32
N PHE A 192 -17.39 -7.12 4.85
CA PHE A 192 -16.27 -6.57 4.07
C PHE A 192 -15.53 -7.67 3.31
N ALA A 193 -15.21 -8.79 3.96
CA ALA A 193 -14.55 -9.93 3.33
C ALA A 193 -15.40 -10.56 2.22
N VAL A 194 -16.70 -10.77 2.49
CA VAL A 194 -17.64 -11.33 1.50
C VAL A 194 -17.79 -10.39 0.31
N SER A 195 -17.95 -9.09 0.56
CA SER A 195 -18.03 -8.09 -0.52
C SER A 195 -16.73 -8.01 -1.32
N GLY A 196 -15.57 -8.20 -0.67
CA GLY A 196 -14.27 -8.32 -1.32
C GLY A 196 -14.26 -9.46 -2.34
N PHE A 197 -14.66 -10.67 -1.94
CA PHE A 197 -14.76 -11.81 -2.84
C PHE A 197 -15.69 -11.53 -4.03
N ILE A 198 -16.91 -11.05 -3.75
CA ILE A 198 -17.91 -10.72 -4.79
C ILE A 198 -17.35 -9.66 -5.75
N SER A 199 -16.69 -8.63 -5.22
CA SER A 199 -16.14 -7.53 -6.02
C SER A 199 -15.02 -7.98 -6.96
N VAL A 200 -14.16 -8.91 -6.52
CA VAL A 200 -13.12 -9.50 -7.40
C VAL A 200 -13.76 -10.21 -8.58
N TYR A 201 -14.78 -11.03 -8.32
CA TYR A 201 -15.46 -11.73 -9.39
C TYR A 201 -16.14 -10.77 -10.38
N ILE A 202 -16.92 -9.81 -9.89
CA ILE A 202 -17.73 -8.91 -10.72
C ILE A 202 -16.87 -7.89 -11.48
N PHE A 203 -15.92 -7.23 -10.81
CA PHE A 203 -15.23 -6.07 -11.36
C PHE A 203 -13.80 -6.36 -11.87
N ALA A 204 -13.20 -7.50 -11.47
CA ALA A 204 -11.88 -7.88 -11.95
C ALA A 204 -11.90 -9.12 -12.85
N ALA A 205 -12.44 -10.25 -12.40
CA ALA A 205 -12.34 -11.51 -13.13
C ALA A 205 -13.31 -11.59 -14.32
N PHE A 206 -14.57 -11.21 -14.13
CA PHE A 206 -15.60 -11.33 -15.16
C PHE A 206 -15.29 -10.45 -16.41
N PRO A 207 -14.91 -9.16 -16.28
CA PRO A 207 -14.60 -8.35 -17.46
C PRO A 207 -13.37 -8.84 -18.22
N LEU A 208 -12.40 -9.49 -17.54
CA LEU A 208 -11.21 -10.04 -18.19
C LEU A 208 -11.57 -11.18 -19.17
N LYS A 209 -12.59 -11.97 -18.88
CA LYS A 209 -13.07 -13.04 -19.77
C LYS A 209 -13.58 -12.51 -21.13
N SER A 210 -13.98 -11.26 -21.20
CA SER A 210 -14.43 -10.61 -22.43
C SER A 210 -13.27 -10.19 -23.34
N ILE A 211 -12.02 -10.33 -22.89
CA ILE A 211 -10.80 -10.01 -23.64
C ILE A 211 -10.29 -11.31 -24.29
N ARG A 212 -10.44 -11.45 -25.60
CA ARG A 212 -10.11 -12.70 -26.35
C ARG A 212 -8.63 -13.10 -26.30
N ALA A 213 -7.71 -12.18 -26.02
CA ALA A 213 -6.25 -12.42 -26.06
C ALA A 213 -5.69 -13.01 -24.75
N VAL A 214 -6.52 -13.34 -23.75
CA VAL A 214 -6.03 -13.80 -22.43
C VAL A 214 -5.89 -15.32 -22.43
N ASP A 215 -4.64 -15.78 -22.24
CA ASP A 215 -4.29 -17.20 -22.16
C ASP A 215 -4.35 -17.68 -20.70
N TYR A 216 -5.29 -18.56 -20.39
CA TYR A 216 -5.47 -19.18 -19.07
C TYR A 216 -4.72 -20.51 -18.90
N SER A 217 -3.96 -20.96 -19.90
CA SER A 217 -3.17 -22.19 -19.80
C SER A 217 -2.11 -22.09 -18.71
N VAL A 218 -1.71 -23.23 -18.14
CA VAL A 218 -0.64 -23.30 -17.14
C VAL A 218 0.49 -24.16 -17.66
N LYS A 219 1.67 -23.58 -17.79
CA LYS A 219 2.86 -24.25 -18.31
C LYS A 219 3.60 -24.98 -17.19
N LYS A 220 4.12 -26.18 -17.49
CA LYS A 220 4.95 -26.94 -16.54
C LYS A 220 6.23 -26.15 -16.18
N GLY A 221 6.53 -26.05 -14.88
CA GLY A 221 7.73 -25.33 -14.39
C GLY A 221 7.60 -23.82 -14.29
N SER A 222 6.49 -23.21 -14.74
CA SER A 222 6.28 -21.76 -14.67
C SER A 222 6.29 -21.22 -13.23
N ILE A 223 5.74 -21.96 -12.28
CA ILE A 223 5.68 -21.58 -10.85
C ILE A 223 7.09 -21.37 -10.28
N LEU A 224 8.00 -22.33 -10.50
CA LEU A 224 9.37 -22.22 -10.01
C LEU A 224 10.12 -21.06 -10.68
N LYS A 225 9.90 -20.86 -11.99
CA LYS A 225 10.46 -19.73 -12.73
C LYS A 225 9.98 -18.40 -12.14
N LEU A 226 8.67 -18.24 -11.92
CA LEU A 226 8.09 -17.01 -11.34
C LEU A 226 8.60 -16.79 -9.93
N PHE A 227 8.70 -17.83 -9.09
CA PHE A 227 9.29 -17.73 -7.76
C PHE A 227 10.73 -17.20 -7.80
N ASN A 228 11.58 -17.77 -8.66
CA ASN A 228 12.97 -17.33 -8.77
C ASN A 228 13.11 -15.89 -9.27
N LEU A 229 12.21 -15.42 -10.13
CA LEU A 229 12.20 -14.05 -10.62
C LEU A 229 11.74 -13.04 -9.55
N SER A 230 10.80 -13.43 -8.69
CA SER A 230 10.13 -12.52 -7.76
C SER A 230 10.62 -12.58 -6.32
N LYS A 231 11.31 -13.65 -5.89
CA LYS A 231 11.71 -13.85 -4.49
C LYS A 231 12.50 -12.69 -3.88
N LEU A 232 13.41 -12.08 -4.64
CA LEU A 232 14.21 -10.95 -4.14
C LEU A 232 13.39 -9.66 -4.06
N LEU A 233 12.51 -9.42 -5.04
CA LEU A 233 11.57 -8.29 -5.01
C LEU A 233 10.58 -8.43 -3.85
N PHE A 234 10.07 -9.64 -3.64
CA PHE A 234 9.21 -9.95 -2.50
C PHE A 234 9.90 -9.64 -1.18
N LEU A 235 11.11 -10.19 -0.97
CA LEU A 235 11.81 -10.05 0.29
C LEU A 235 12.12 -8.59 0.62
N SER A 236 12.58 -7.83 -0.37
CA SER A 236 12.82 -6.38 -0.22
C SER A 236 11.54 -5.62 0.15
N SER A 237 10.44 -5.87 -0.57
CA SER A 237 9.15 -5.21 -0.29
C SER A 237 8.56 -5.62 1.06
N PHE A 238 8.74 -6.89 1.47
CA PHE A 238 8.25 -7.39 2.75
C PHE A 238 8.93 -6.69 3.92
N VAL A 239 10.26 -6.56 3.86
CA VAL A 239 11.03 -5.90 4.91
C VAL A 239 10.78 -4.39 4.92
N ASP A 240 10.65 -3.74 3.74
CA ASP A 240 10.31 -2.32 3.63
C ASP A 240 8.98 -2.00 4.33
N ILE A 241 7.92 -2.75 4.00
CA ILE A 241 6.60 -2.58 4.63
C ILE A 241 6.66 -2.88 6.14
N TYR A 242 7.43 -3.89 6.56
CA TYR A 242 7.63 -4.18 7.98
C TYR A 242 8.29 -3.00 8.70
N ILE A 243 9.38 -2.44 8.17
CA ILE A 243 10.08 -1.27 8.75
C ILE A 243 9.11 -0.07 8.86
N PHE A 244 8.33 0.19 7.81
CA PHE A 244 7.33 1.26 7.80
C PHE A 244 6.24 1.06 8.85
N ALA A 245 5.83 -0.18 9.10
CA ALA A 245 4.76 -0.53 10.03
C ALA A 245 5.24 -0.91 11.45
N ALA A 246 6.55 -0.98 11.69
CA ALA A 246 7.11 -1.52 12.95
C ALA A 246 6.58 -0.81 14.20
N ALA A 247 6.48 0.53 14.15
CA ALA A 247 5.90 1.31 15.24
C ALA A 247 4.41 0.96 15.50
N LYS A 248 3.63 0.65 14.45
CA LYS A 248 2.23 0.24 14.58
C LYS A 248 2.09 -1.13 15.22
N TYR A 249 2.97 -2.09 14.86
CA TYR A 249 3.04 -3.38 15.53
C TYR A 249 3.37 -3.22 17.02
N ALA A 250 4.36 -2.37 17.33
CA ALA A 250 4.77 -2.09 18.69
C ALA A 250 3.66 -1.45 19.54
N VAL A 251 2.93 -0.48 18.98
CA VAL A 251 1.78 0.14 19.67
C VAL A 251 0.69 -0.90 19.92
N ASN A 252 0.35 -1.71 18.92
CA ASN A 252 -0.68 -2.75 19.09
C ASN A 252 -0.32 -3.78 20.16
N SER A 253 0.96 -4.22 20.21
CA SER A 253 1.41 -5.23 21.16
C SER A 253 1.63 -4.70 22.58
N ALA A 254 2.09 -3.44 22.73
CA ALA A 254 2.51 -2.90 24.01
C ALA A 254 1.45 -2.00 24.68
N LEU A 255 0.59 -1.32 23.89
CA LEU A 255 -0.31 -0.28 24.40
C LEU A 255 -1.81 -0.61 24.16
N GLY A 256 -2.09 -1.64 23.36
CA GLY A 256 -3.45 -2.09 23.10
C GLY A 256 -4.19 -1.36 21.98
N ASP A 257 -5.46 -1.72 21.80
CA ASP A 257 -6.23 -1.40 20.61
C ASP A 257 -6.68 0.07 20.56
N GLU A 258 -7.01 0.68 21.70
CA GLU A 258 -7.38 2.10 21.75
C GLU A 258 -6.20 3.00 21.37
N ALA A 259 -5.02 2.76 21.95
CA ALA A 259 -3.79 3.47 21.60
C ALA A 259 -3.45 3.30 20.12
N ASN A 260 -3.72 2.11 19.57
CA ASN A 260 -3.53 1.83 18.15
C ASN A 260 -4.47 2.65 17.26
N ALA A 261 -5.71 2.90 17.67
CA ALA A 261 -6.63 3.79 16.94
C ALA A 261 -6.08 5.22 16.87
N TYR A 262 -5.62 5.76 18.00
CA TYR A 262 -4.98 7.08 18.04
C TYR A 262 -3.73 7.13 17.16
N PHE A 263 -2.81 6.17 17.34
CA PHE A 263 -1.54 6.15 16.61
C PHE A 263 -1.74 6.06 15.10
N ASN A 264 -2.62 5.18 14.63
CA ASN A 264 -2.91 5.07 13.19
C ASN A 264 -3.57 6.33 12.63
N THR A 265 -4.39 7.02 13.42
CA THR A 265 -4.99 8.30 13.00
C THR A 265 -3.91 9.39 12.89
N LEU A 266 -3.02 9.49 13.87
CA LEU A 266 -1.86 10.40 13.80
C LEU A 266 -0.92 10.08 12.63
N PHE A 267 -0.90 8.83 12.17
CA PHE A 267 -0.07 8.34 11.08
C PHE A 267 -0.62 8.66 9.68
N ILE A 268 -1.88 9.08 9.55
CA ILE A 268 -2.53 9.36 8.26
C ILE A 268 -1.74 10.35 7.40
N PRO A 269 -1.29 11.53 7.90
CA PRO A 269 -0.54 12.48 7.09
C PRO A 269 0.79 11.95 6.57
N THR A 270 1.45 11.04 7.30
CA THR A 270 2.64 10.33 6.83
C THR A 270 2.38 9.58 5.53
N SER A 271 1.23 8.90 5.44
CA SER A 271 0.81 8.18 4.24
C SER A 271 0.48 9.14 3.09
N VAL A 272 -0.11 10.31 3.40
CA VAL A 272 -0.38 11.36 2.41
C VAL A 272 0.92 11.94 1.85
N ILE A 273 1.92 12.21 2.71
CA ILE A 273 3.24 12.69 2.27
C ILE A 273 3.89 11.70 1.31
N ASN A 274 3.84 10.42 1.63
CA ASN A 274 4.40 9.36 0.78
C ASN A 274 3.68 9.28 -0.58
N LEU A 275 2.36 9.40 -0.59
CA LEU A 275 1.56 9.43 -1.82
C LEU A 275 1.92 10.63 -2.70
N MET A 276 2.03 11.83 -2.11
CA MET A 276 2.41 13.06 -2.82
C MET A 276 3.84 12.98 -3.36
N ALA A 277 4.77 12.47 -2.56
CA ALA A 277 6.15 12.22 -3.00
C ALA A 277 6.18 11.27 -4.20
N GLY A 278 5.35 10.23 -4.22
CA GLY A 278 5.21 9.31 -5.34
C GLY A 278 4.80 10.01 -6.64
N PHE A 279 3.95 11.04 -6.59
CA PHE A 279 3.58 11.83 -7.77
C PHE A 279 4.75 12.66 -8.34
N ILE A 280 5.72 13.03 -7.51
CA ILE A 280 6.93 13.76 -7.93
C ILE A 280 7.99 12.76 -8.42
N ILE A 281 8.21 11.69 -7.69
CA ILE A 281 9.28 10.72 -7.94
C ILE A 281 9.02 9.94 -9.22
N ARG A 282 7.81 9.34 -9.39
CA ARG A 282 7.52 8.42 -10.49
C ARG A 282 7.76 9.01 -11.88
N PRO A 283 7.30 10.23 -12.22
CA PRO A 283 7.58 10.84 -13.53
C PRO A 283 9.06 11.15 -13.72
N ALA A 284 9.78 11.47 -12.63
CA ALA A 284 11.20 11.80 -12.70
C ALA A 284 12.10 10.58 -12.94
N LEU A 285 11.63 9.36 -12.63
CA LEU A 285 12.45 8.13 -12.74
C LEU A 285 12.94 7.89 -14.16
N THR A 286 12.10 8.07 -15.18
CA THR A 286 12.48 7.88 -16.58
C THR A 286 13.61 8.84 -16.97
N MET A 287 13.49 10.12 -16.61
CA MET A 287 14.52 11.11 -16.90
C MET A 287 15.82 10.86 -16.13
N LEU A 288 15.74 10.38 -14.88
CA LEU A 288 16.90 10.00 -14.10
C LEU A 288 17.62 8.80 -14.72
N SER A 289 16.87 7.78 -15.14
CA SER A 289 17.46 6.60 -15.81
C SER A 289 18.18 6.98 -17.11
N VAL A 290 17.56 7.78 -17.97
CA VAL A 290 18.15 8.26 -19.22
C VAL A 290 19.43 9.06 -18.97
N ASN A 291 19.43 9.97 -17.99
CA ASN A 291 20.64 10.78 -17.70
C ASN A 291 21.79 9.90 -17.20
N TYR A 292 21.49 8.89 -16.36
CA TYR A 292 22.49 7.96 -15.87
C TYR A 292 23.07 7.11 -17.01
N GLU A 293 22.20 6.55 -17.87
CA GLU A 293 22.62 5.74 -19.03
C GLU A 293 23.46 6.52 -20.04
N ARG A 294 23.19 7.82 -20.21
CA ARG A 294 23.96 8.74 -21.06
C ARG A 294 25.27 9.22 -20.43
N GLY A 295 25.56 8.88 -19.18
CA GLY A 295 26.74 9.37 -18.46
C GLY A 295 26.66 10.85 -18.04
N GLU A 296 25.47 11.46 -18.07
CA GLU A 296 25.22 12.85 -17.67
C GLU A 296 25.13 12.99 -16.14
N ILE A 297 26.19 12.57 -15.42
CA ILE A 297 26.19 12.44 -13.96
C ILE A 297 25.93 13.78 -13.25
N LYS A 298 26.46 14.89 -13.77
CA LYS A 298 26.18 16.22 -13.17
C LYS A 298 24.69 16.58 -13.22
N LEU A 299 24.01 16.28 -14.33
CA LEU A 299 22.58 16.54 -14.49
C LEU A 299 21.75 15.57 -13.64
N PHE A 300 22.16 14.31 -13.59
CA PHE A 300 21.57 13.29 -12.71
C PHE A 300 21.60 13.74 -11.25
N ASN A 301 22.75 14.11 -10.70
CA ASN A 301 22.90 14.56 -9.33
C ASN A 301 22.13 15.88 -9.04
N LYS A 302 22.13 16.83 -9.98
CA LYS A 302 21.35 18.08 -9.84
C LYS A 302 19.85 17.81 -9.76
N ARG A 303 19.32 16.84 -10.51
CA ARG A 303 17.91 16.42 -10.46
C ARG A 303 17.57 15.74 -9.14
N ILE A 304 18.43 14.84 -8.66
CA ILE A 304 18.26 14.18 -7.35
C ILE A 304 18.16 15.23 -6.25
N LEU A 305 19.10 16.17 -6.21
CA LEU A 305 19.11 17.26 -5.23
C LEU A 305 17.81 18.10 -5.31
N LYS A 306 17.36 18.43 -6.52
CA LYS A 306 16.13 19.19 -6.72
C LYS A 306 14.89 18.46 -6.19
N ILE A 307 14.77 17.14 -6.46
CA ILE A 307 13.66 16.32 -5.96
C ILE A 307 13.72 16.20 -4.45
N SER A 308 14.92 15.99 -3.87
CA SER A 308 15.12 15.93 -2.42
C SER A 308 14.72 17.24 -1.73
N LEU A 309 15.05 18.41 -2.32
CA LEU A 309 14.62 19.70 -1.82
C LEU A 309 13.10 19.90 -1.91
N TYR A 310 12.44 19.40 -2.96
CA TYR A 310 10.98 19.45 -3.04
C TYR A 310 10.33 18.59 -1.97
N ILE A 311 10.84 17.37 -1.70
CA ILE A 311 10.37 16.51 -0.62
C ILE A 311 10.54 17.20 0.73
N ALA A 312 11.72 17.80 1.00
CA ALA A 312 11.99 18.53 2.24
C ALA A 312 11.06 19.74 2.40
N GLY A 313 10.93 20.57 1.37
CA GLY A 313 10.02 21.72 1.38
C GLY A 313 8.56 21.33 1.62
N PHE A 314 8.09 20.30 0.93
CA PHE A 314 6.74 19.76 1.13
C PHE A 314 6.54 19.25 2.57
N THR A 315 7.54 18.54 3.12
CA THR A 315 7.51 18.06 4.52
C THR A 315 7.43 19.20 5.52
N ILE A 316 8.22 20.26 5.33
CA ILE A 316 8.19 21.46 6.19
C ILE A 316 6.82 22.15 6.11
N CYS A 317 6.27 22.33 4.90
CA CYS A 317 4.92 22.88 4.72
C CYS A 317 3.85 22.01 5.40
N ALA A 318 3.96 20.68 5.27
CA ALA A 318 3.05 19.75 5.93
C ALA A 318 3.14 19.82 7.45
N MET A 319 4.35 19.96 8.02
CA MET A 319 4.55 20.17 9.46
C MET A 319 3.95 21.50 9.95
N ALA A 320 4.15 22.58 9.20
CA ALA A 320 3.55 23.87 9.53
C ALA A 320 2.02 23.83 9.51
N ALA A 321 1.44 23.26 8.45
CA ALA A 321 -0.01 23.07 8.35
C ALA A 321 -0.56 22.17 9.48
N ALA A 322 0.15 21.09 9.80
CA ALA A 322 -0.20 20.17 10.88
C ALA A 322 -0.19 20.85 12.26
N LYS A 323 0.78 21.70 12.52
CA LYS A 323 0.86 22.46 13.77
C LYS A 323 -0.30 23.45 13.93
N ILE A 324 -0.74 24.10 12.85
CA ILE A 324 -1.81 25.10 12.89
C ILE A 324 -3.20 24.45 13.02
N MET A 325 -3.47 23.40 12.23
CA MET A 325 -4.82 22.84 12.10
C MET A 325 -4.91 21.33 12.21
N GLY A 326 -3.78 20.63 12.27
CA GLY A 326 -3.75 19.16 12.15
C GLY A 326 -4.52 18.46 13.25
N ILE A 327 -4.35 18.82 14.53
CA ILE A 327 -5.09 18.21 15.65
C ILE A 327 -6.59 18.48 15.52
N ARG A 328 -7.02 19.66 15.05
CA ARG A 328 -8.44 19.97 14.84
C ARG A 328 -9.03 19.06 13.74
N VAL A 329 -8.32 18.89 12.63
CA VAL A 329 -8.76 18.03 11.53
C VAL A 329 -8.82 16.57 11.98
N LEU A 330 -7.80 16.08 12.69
CA LEU A 330 -7.77 14.69 13.17
C LEU A 330 -8.83 14.43 14.23
N SER A 331 -9.10 15.36 15.15
CA SER A 331 -10.17 15.22 16.14
C SER A 331 -11.55 15.19 15.48
N MET A 332 -11.77 16.01 14.45
CA MET A 332 -12.97 15.96 13.64
C MET A 332 -13.12 14.62 12.91
N LEU A 333 -12.04 14.08 12.34
CA LEU A 333 -12.05 12.77 11.67
C LEU A 333 -12.36 11.64 12.65
N LEU A 334 -11.70 11.58 13.77
CA LEU A 334 -11.87 10.52 14.77
C LEU A 334 -13.17 10.68 15.60
N GLY A 335 -13.77 11.87 15.60
CA GLY A 335 -14.96 12.18 16.39
C GLY A 335 -14.68 12.34 17.89
N THR A 336 -13.46 12.79 18.24
CA THR A 336 -13.01 12.97 19.61
C THR A 336 -12.85 14.44 19.99
N GLY A 337 -12.74 14.74 21.29
CA GLY A 337 -12.41 16.08 21.75
C GLY A 337 -10.98 16.49 21.31
N ILE A 338 -10.81 17.78 21.00
CA ILE A 338 -9.48 18.32 20.63
C ILE A 338 -8.46 18.06 21.76
N SER A 339 -8.88 18.15 23.02
CA SER A 339 -8.05 17.93 24.21
C SER A 339 -7.45 16.52 24.25
N GLU A 340 -8.18 15.51 23.80
CA GLU A 340 -7.71 14.11 23.79
C GLU A 340 -6.52 13.90 22.82
N LEU A 341 -6.55 14.53 21.67
CA LEU A 341 -5.48 14.42 20.67
C LEU A 341 -4.34 15.42 20.89
N LYS A 342 -4.60 16.53 21.60
CA LYS A 342 -3.60 17.58 21.83
C LYS A 342 -2.38 17.08 22.61
N GLN A 343 -2.58 16.12 23.51
CA GLN A 343 -1.46 15.48 24.23
C GLN A 343 -0.49 14.76 23.28
N TYR A 344 -0.90 14.37 22.07
CA TYR A 344 -0.09 13.69 21.07
C TYR A 344 0.42 14.62 19.95
N GLU A 345 0.36 15.95 20.14
CA GLU A 345 0.77 16.92 19.11
C GLU A 345 2.25 16.74 18.73
N ASN A 346 3.13 16.50 19.70
CA ASN A 346 4.55 16.24 19.44
C ASN A 346 4.74 14.95 18.64
N SER A 347 4.08 13.85 19.05
CA SER A 347 4.11 12.58 18.34
C SER A 347 3.63 12.73 16.90
N PHE A 348 2.61 13.53 16.68
CA PHE A 348 2.06 13.83 15.36
C PHE A 348 3.07 14.53 14.45
N LEU A 349 3.76 15.57 14.95
CA LEU A 349 4.79 16.28 14.19
C LEU A 349 6.00 15.38 13.91
N ILE A 350 6.42 14.55 14.87
CA ILE A 350 7.48 13.56 14.70
C ILE A 350 7.14 12.56 13.60
N LEU A 351 5.91 12.06 13.56
CA LEU A 351 5.44 11.14 12.51
C LEU A 351 5.45 11.78 11.12
N ILE A 352 5.07 13.05 11.01
CA ILE A 352 5.11 13.79 9.74
C ILE A 352 6.55 13.95 9.26
N LEU A 353 7.48 14.31 10.16
CA LEU A 353 8.91 14.41 9.84
C LEU A 353 9.45 13.04 9.38
N GLY A 354 9.11 11.97 10.09
CA GLY A 354 9.44 10.59 9.68
C GLY A 354 8.88 10.23 8.31
N GLY A 355 7.68 10.69 7.97
CA GLY A 355 7.07 10.54 6.64
C GLY A 355 7.86 11.21 5.53
N GLY A 356 8.45 12.39 5.82
CA GLY A 356 9.36 13.08 4.91
C GLY A 356 10.64 12.26 4.64
N PHE A 357 11.24 11.69 5.68
CA PHE A 357 12.40 10.81 5.54
C PHE A 357 12.03 9.51 4.81
N TYR A 358 10.83 8.95 5.02
CA TYR A 358 10.37 7.80 4.25
C TYR A 358 10.20 8.12 2.75
N ALA A 359 9.71 9.31 2.42
CA ALA A 359 9.65 9.77 1.04
C ALA A 359 11.05 9.92 0.42
N LEU A 360 12.02 10.41 1.20
CA LEU A 360 13.43 10.50 0.78
C LEU A 360 14.05 9.10 0.62
N LEU A 361 13.77 8.17 1.53
CA LEU A 361 14.14 6.76 1.43
C LEU A 361 13.67 6.16 0.10
N ASN A 362 12.39 6.37 -0.26
CA ASN A 362 11.83 5.88 -1.52
C ASN A 362 12.54 6.48 -2.74
N LEU A 363 12.89 7.76 -2.73
CA LEU A 363 13.69 8.36 -3.79
C LEU A 363 15.03 7.64 -3.96
N PHE A 364 15.80 7.48 -2.87
CA PHE A 364 17.11 6.85 -2.93
C PHE A 364 17.03 5.35 -3.21
N TYR A 365 15.98 4.66 -2.79
CA TYR A 365 15.70 3.29 -3.23
C TYR A 365 15.67 3.20 -4.76
N TYR A 366 14.88 4.05 -5.44
CA TYR A 366 14.82 4.05 -6.90
C TYR A 366 16.15 4.45 -7.55
N ILE A 367 16.87 5.39 -6.98
CA ILE A 367 18.21 5.78 -7.46
C ILE A 367 19.15 4.57 -7.41
N LEU A 368 19.20 3.84 -6.30
CA LEU A 368 20.01 2.64 -6.15
C LEU A 368 19.58 1.52 -7.11
N VAL A 369 18.31 1.43 -7.45
CA VAL A 369 17.81 0.52 -8.50
C VAL A 369 18.36 0.93 -9.88
N ILE A 370 18.36 2.22 -10.21
CA ILE A 370 18.89 2.77 -11.47
C ILE A 370 20.38 2.45 -11.60
N ILE A 371 21.18 2.68 -10.55
CA ILE A 371 22.62 2.39 -10.55
C ILE A 371 22.95 0.91 -10.28
N LYS A 372 21.91 0.03 -10.21
CA LYS A 372 22.00 -1.44 -10.11
C LYS A 372 22.61 -1.97 -8.78
N GLU A 373 22.55 -1.20 -7.70
CA GLU A 373 23.05 -1.57 -6.37
C GLU A 373 22.08 -2.42 -5.54
N ARG A 374 21.54 -3.49 -6.14
CA ARG A 374 20.50 -4.36 -5.53
C ARG A 374 20.94 -5.02 -4.24
N ASN A 375 22.19 -5.46 -4.15
CA ASN A 375 22.73 -6.13 -2.97
C ASN A 375 22.82 -5.18 -1.77
N ALA A 376 23.19 -3.92 -2.02
CA ALA A 376 23.25 -2.89 -0.99
C ALA A 376 21.86 -2.53 -0.49
N ILE A 377 20.85 -2.42 -1.37
CA ILE A 377 19.44 -2.23 -1.00
C ILE A 377 19.00 -3.32 -0.04
N PHE A 378 19.25 -4.58 -0.39
CA PHE A 378 18.86 -5.72 0.42
C PHE A 378 19.55 -5.70 1.80
N ALA A 379 20.87 -5.45 1.85
CA ALA A 379 21.62 -5.38 3.09
C ALA A 379 21.09 -4.28 4.04
N VAL A 380 20.81 -3.09 3.49
CA VAL A 380 20.27 -1.97 4.26
C VAL A 380 18.87 -2.30 4.81
N TYR A 381 18.00 -2.91 4.02
CA TYR A 381 16.68 -3.33 4.50
C TYR A 381 16.76 -4.39 5.62
N ILE A 382 17.67 -5.37 5.51
CA ILE A 382 17.86 -6.36 6.59
C ILE A 382 18.32 -5.67 7.89
N LEU A 383 19.31 -4.79 7.81
CA LEU A 383 19.77 -4.01 8.97
C LEU A 383 18.65 -3.15 9.55
N GLY A 384 17.89 -2.46 8.69
CA GLY A 384 16.72 -1.69 9.08
C GLY A 384 15.64 -2.53 9.76
N GLY A 385 15.35 -3.72 9.23
CA GLY A 385 14.38 -4.65 9.80
C GLY A 385 14.78 -5.16 11.19
N ILE A 386 16.06 -5.53 11.36
CA ILE A 386 16.60 -5.93 12.67
C ILE A 386 16.49 -4.77 13.67
N THR A 387 16.91 -3.56 13.26
CA THR A 387 16.81 -2.36 14.10
C THR A 387 15.35 -2.07 14.46
N ALA A 388 14.43 -2.19 13.49
CA ALA A 388 13.01 -1.97 13.68
C ALA A 388 12.42 -2.90 14.76
N TYR A 389 12.78 -4.18 14.72
CA TYR A 389 12.31 -5.18 15.66
C TYR A 389 12.66 -4.83 17.11
N PHE A 390 13.93 -4.51 17.38
CA PHE A 390 14.37 -4.20 18.74
C PHE A 390 14.00 -2.82 19.22
N LEU A 391 14.05 -1.81 18.33
CA LEU A 391 13.87 -0.42 18.71
C LEU A 391 12.40 -0.07 18.97
N SER A 392 11.49 -0.48 18.05
CA SER A 392 10.10 -0.03 18.10
C SER A 392 9.37 -0.53 19.34
N GLU A 393 9.51 -1.81 19.67
CA GLU A 393 8.84 -2.38 20.85
C GLU A 393 9.38 -1.82 22.15
N ARG A 394 10.72 -1.66 22.25
CA ARG A 394 11.36 -1.08 23.44
C ARG A 394 10.92 0.35 23.69
N MET A 395 10.88 1.17 22.65
CA MET A 395 10.48 2.57 22.76
C MET A 395 8.98 2.73 23.02
N ALA A 396 8.12 1.91 22.41
CA ALA A 396 6.70 1.93 22.71
C ALA A 396 6.40 1.55 24.16
N LYS A 397 7.09 0.55 24.71
CA LYS A 397 6.94 0.14 26.13
C LYS A 397 7.45 1.20 27.11
N SER A 398 8.52 1.95 26.77
CA SER A 398 9.13 2.94 27.69
C SER A 398 8.44 4.30 27.66
N ALA A 399 7.96 4.77 26.51
CA ALA A 399 7.43 6.11 26.34
C ALA A 399 6.10 6.17 25.55
N GLY A 400 5.36 5.06 25.47
CA GLY A 400 4.03 5.01 24.89
C GLY A 400 3.99 5.39 23.40
N ILE A 401 2.96 6.14 23.02
CA ILE A 401 2.73 6.63 21.65
C ILE A 401 3.88 7.54 21.18
N GLU A 402 4.45 8.36 22.08
CA GLU A 402 5.57 9.23 21.74
C GLU A 402 6.82 8.41 21.43
N GLY A 403 7.12 7.39 22.25
CA GLY A 403 8.23 6.46 22.00
C GLY A 403 8.09 5.74 20.66
N ALA A 404 6.89 5.30 20.32
CA ALA A 404 6.60 4.69 19.02
C ALA A 404 6.82 5.66 17.86
N ALA A 405 6.40 6.93 17.99
CA ALA A 405 6.63 7.97 16.98
C ALA A 405 8.10 8.28 16.78
N VAL A 406 8.86 8.41 17.86
CA VAL A 406 10.31 8.63 17.82
C VAL A 406 11.03 7.42 17.20
N SER A 407 10.64 6.19 17.55
CA SER A 407 11.21 4.98 16.93
C SER A 407 11.03 4.97 15.43
N TYR A 408 9.84 5.34 14.95
CA TYR A 408 9.55 5.48 13.52
C TYR A 408 10.48 6.50 12.85
N LEU A 409 10.63 7.69 13.44
CA LEU A 409 11.51 8.73 12.90
C LEU A 409 12.97 8.23 12.83
N ILE A 410 13.48 7.62 13.91
CA ILE A 410 14.85 7.10 13.95
C ILE A 410 15.07 6.06 12.83
N LEU A 411 14.11 5.14 12.64
CA LEU A 411 14.20 4.13 11.60
C LEU A 411 14.21 4.75 10.19
N MET A 412 13.33 5.71 9.92
CA MET A 412 13.27 6.38 8.62
C MET A 412 14.55 7.17 8.33
N VAL A 413 15.07 7.89 9.32
CA VAL A 413 16.35 8.59 9.23
C VAL A 413 17.49 7.59 8.97
N PHE A 414 17.58 6.54 9.79
CA PHE A 414 18.64 5.53 9.67
C PHE A 414 18.71 4.89 8.29
N VAL A 415 17.58 4.36 7.79
CA VAL A 415 17.53 3.69 6.48
C VAL A 415 17.78 4.66 5.34
N SER A 416 17.23 5.90 5.43
CA SER A 416 17.48 6.95 4.43
C SER A 416 18.96 7.31 4.34
N PHE A 417 19.62 7.52 5.48
CA PHE A 417 21.04 7.85 5.50
C PHE A 417 21.92 6.69 5.00
N MET A 418 21.55 5.44 5.31
CA MET A 418 22.24 4.27 4.77
C MET A 418 22.15 4.23 3.23
N PHE A 419 20.98 4.48 2.65
CA PHE A 419 20.83 4.55 1.19
C PHE A 419 21.61 5.71 0.58
N ILE A 420 21.60 6.90 1.20
CA ILE A 420 22.40 8.04 0.78
C ILE A 420 23.90 7.70 0.85
N ALA A 421 24.35 7.07 1.92
CA ALA A 421 25.77 6.69 2.08
C ALA A 421 26.22 5.68 1.01
N VAL A 422 25.35 4.72 0.65
CA VAL A 422 25.63 3.80 -0.47
C VAL A 422 25.71 4.57 -1.78
N PHE A 423 24.81 5.51 -2.03
CA PHE A 423 24.83 6.35 -3.24
C PHE A 423 26.09 7.20 -3.35
N LEU A 424 26.51 7.86 -2.26
CA LEU A 424 27.69 8.74 -2.26
C LEU A 424 29.03 8.02 -2.41
N LYS A 425 29.07 6.70 -2.18
CA LYS A 425 30.27 5.88 -2.40
C LYS A 425 30.46 5.47 -3.86
N LYS A 426 29.51 5.77 -4.71
CA LYS A 426 29.49 5.41 -6.15
C LYS A 426 29.56 6.64 -7.05
#